data_f7957b205cae43d7d549087d9d07c8fd
#
_entry.id   f7957b205cae43d7d549087d9d07c8fd
#
_cell.length_a   1.000
_cell.length_b   1.000
_cell.length_c   1.000
_cell.angle_alpha   90.00
_cell.angle_beta   90.00
_cell.angle_gamma   90.00
#
_symmetry.space_group_name_H-M   'P 1'
#
loop_
_entity.id
_entity.type
_entity.pdbx_description
1 polymer ?
#
loop_
_entity_poly.entity_id
_entity_poly.type
_entity_poly.pdbx_seq_one_letter_code
_entity_poly.pdbx_strand_id
1 'polypeptide(L)'
;MEPSDVRSMCCRLRLDLRELRKKTGGFFGSGESTGSVGVVTINMPRIAYLSRNKADFYRRLDHMMDIAARSLKIKRDVISRLLEEGLYPYTKRYLGSFSNHFSTIGLIGMNEVGLNAVWLGEDLSHPKTQEFTKEVLNHMRERLVEYQEQYGDLYNLEATPAESTTYRLAKHDRERWPDIKTAGKEGDTPYYTNSSHLPVDYTADIFDALDI
;
A
#
# COMPACT_ATOMS: atom_id res chain seq x y z
N MET A 1 -13.01 5.62 -21.35
CA MET A 1 -11.73 4.90 -21.14
C MET A 1 -11.78 3.69 -22.06
N GLU A 2 -10.84 3.58 -23.00
CA GLU A 2 -10.77 2.42 -23.90
C GLU A 2 -10.38 1.17 -23.09
N PRO A 3 -10.97 -0.01 -23.35
CA PRO A 3 -10.59 -1.24 -22.66
C PRO A 3 -9.10 -1.59 -22.78
N SER A 4 -8.47 -1.15 -23.87
CA SER A 4 -7.02 -1.31 -24.11
C SER A 4 -6.13 -0.48 -23.19
N ASP A 5 -6.68 0.55 -22.52
CA ASP A 5 -5.94 1.42 -21.62
C ASP A 5 -5.87 0.92 -20.19
N VAL A 6 -6.49 -0.21 -19.91
CA VAL A 6 -6.57 -0.78 -18.56
C VAL A 6 -5.90 -2.14 -18.55
N ARG A 7 -4.95 -2.32 -17.65
CA ARG A 7 -4.31 -3.61 -17.35
C ARG A 7 -4.49 -3.95 -15.88
N SER A 8 -4.70 -5.22 -15.60
CA SER A 8 -4.68 -5.75 -14.24
C SER A 8 -3.33 -6.42 -13.98
N MET A 9 -2.70 -6.09 -12.86
CA MET A 9 -1.56 -6.86 -12.34
C MET A 9 -2.02 -7.89 -11.31
N CYS A 10 -1.22 -8.93 -11.08
CA CYS A 10 -1.55 -10.06 -10.22
C CYS A 10 -2.00 -9.68 -8.79
N CYS A 11 -1.60 -8.53 -8.27
CA CYS A 11 -1.97 -8.02 -6.95
C CYS A 11 -3.16 -7.05 -6.97
N ARG A 12 -4.11 -7.21 -7.88
CA ARG A 12 -5.38 -6.44 -7.97
C ARG A 12 -5.19 -4.95 -8.32
N LEU A 13 -4.05 -4.58 -8.86
CA LEU A 13 -3.80 -3.23 -9.33
C LEU A 13 -4.47 -3.00 -10.68
N ARG A 14 -5.19 -1.91 -10.76
CA ARG A 14 -5.63 -1.35 -12.04
C ARG A 14 -4.62 -0.32 -12.49
N LEU A 15 -3.94 -0.58 -13.59
CA LEU A 15 -3.00 0.36 -14.19
C LEU A 15 -3.71 1.21 -15.24
N ASP A 16 -3.59 2.53 -15.11
CA ASP A 16 -3.94 3.47 -16.18
C ASP A 16 -2.72 3.66 -17.09
N LEU A 17 -2.74 3.02 -18.23
CA LEU A 17 -1.64 3.05 -19.18
C LEU A 17 -1.46 4.44 -19.83
N ARG A 18 -2.43 5.35 -19.73
CA ARG A 18 -2.33 6.70 -20.32
C ARG A 18 -1.24 7.51 -19.64
N GLU A 19 -1.10 7.39 -18.32
CA GLU A 19 -0.02 8.05 -17.58
C GLU A 19 1.36 7.46 -17.91
N LEU A 20 1.46 6.15 -18.08
CA LEU A 20 2.68 5.48 -18.50
C LEU A 20 3.08 5.88 -19.95
N ARG A 21 2.12 5.97 -20.87
CA ARG A 21 2.36 6.40 -22.25
C ARG A 21 2.85 7.85 -22.35
N LYS A 22 2.36 8.76 -21.49
CA LYS A 22 2.83 10.14 -21.43
C LYS A 22 4.31 10.24 -21.04
N LYS A 23 4.76 9.42 -20.07
CA LYS A 23 6.15 9.41 -19.60
C LYS A 23 7.13 8.78 -20.60
N THR A 24 6.68 7.83 -21.41
CA THR A 24 7.55 7.06 -22.35
C THR A 24 7.53 7.58 -23.78
N GLY A 25 6.92 8.73 -24.05
CA GLY A 25 6.93 9.34 -25.39
C GLY A 25 6.17 8.55 -26.46
N GLY A 26 5.21 7.71 -26.07
CA GLY A 26 4.31 7.03 -27.00
C GLY A 26 4.86 5.79 -27.70
N PHE A 27 6.01 5.25 -27.30
CA PHE A 27 6.61 4.09 -27.93
C PHE A 27 5.85 2.79 -27.61
N PHE A 28 5.67 1.94 -28.61
CA PHE A 28 5.04 0.61 -28.51
C PHE A 28 5.70 -0.23 -27.40
N GLY A 29 4.90 -0.84 -26.50
CA GLY A 29 5.37 -1.82 -25.53
C GLY A 29 5.45 -1.39 -24.07
N SER A 30 5.22 -0.11 -23.71
CA SER A 30 5.35 0.38 -22.33
C SER A 30 4.35 -0.24 -21.35
N GLY A 31 3.22 -0.77 -21.83
CA GLY A 31 2.22 -1.43 -20.99
C GLY A 31 2.45 -2.93 -20.80
N GLU A 32 3.27 -3.57 -21.61
CA GLU A 32 3.48 -5.02 -21.59
C GLU A 32 4.62 -5.48 -20.68
N SER A 33 5.52 -4.55 -20.30
CA SER A 33 6.68 -4.82 -19.45
C SER A 33 6.58 -4.20 -18.05
N THR A 34 5.37 -3.99 -17.54
CA THR A 34 5.15 -3.46 -16.20
C THR A 34 5.18 -4.57 -15.15
N GLY A 35 5.70 -4.25 -13.96
CA GLY A 35 5.77 -5.16 -12.84
C GLY A 35 6.03 -4.40 -11.54
N SER A 36 6.47 -5.08 -10.50
CA SER A 36 6.90 -4.46 -9.25
C SER A 36 8.30 -4.94 -8.87
N VAL A 37 9.16 -4.02 -8.46
CA VAL A 37 10.48 -4.35 -7.91
C VAL A 37 10.39 -4.83 -6.48
N GLY A 38 9.31 -4.49 -5.80
CA GLY A 38 9.03 -4.93 -4.45
C GLY A 38 7.89 -4.17 -3.80
N VAL A 39 7.37 -4.74 -2.73
CA VAL A 39 6.28 -4.19 -1.93
C VAL A 39 6.74 -4.01 -0.49
N VAL A 40 6.45 -2.85 0.10
CA VAL A 40 6.59 -2.61 1.54
C VAL A 40 5.21 -2.29 2.10
N THR A 41 4.77 -3.07 3.08
CA THR A 41 3.45 -2.90 3.70
C THR A 41 3.59 -2.20 5.05
N ILE A 42 2.87 -1.08 5.21
CA ILE A 42 2.88 -0.27 6.43
C ILE A 42 1.82 -0.78 7.40
N ASN A 43 2.22 -0.96 8.66
CA ASN A 43 1.33 -1.31 9.78
C ASN A 43 0.64 -0.05 10.33
N MET A 44 -0.52 0.28 9.77
CA MET A 44 -1.27 1.49 10.13
C MET A 44 -1.84 1.44 11.56
N PRO A 45 -2.39 0.32 12.06
CA PRO A 45 -2.88 0.21 13.45
C PRO A 45 -1.83 0.55 14.50
N ARG A 46 -0.58 0.08 14.31
CA ARG A 46 0.52 0.42 15.21
C ARG A 46 0.82 1.91 15.22
N ILE A 47 0.81 2.55 14.05
CA ILE A 47 1.01 4.01 13.95
C ILE A 47 -0.10 4.73 14.71
N ALA A 48 -1.36 4.34 14.51
CA ALA A 48 -2.50 4.93 15.21
C ALA A 48 -2.42 4.78 16.73
N TYR A 49 -2.15 3.57 17.20
CA TYR A 49 -2.01 3.25 18.63
C TYR A 49 -0.91 4.09 19.32
N LEU A 50 0.23 4.28 18.65
CA LEU A 50 1.35 5.06 19.20
C LEU A 50 1.19 6.56 19.04
N SER A 51 0.17 7.04 18.34
CA SER A 51 -0.03 8.44 18.04
C SER A 51 -0.94 9.12 19.06
N ARG A 52 -0.54 10.30 19.54
CA ARG A 52 -1.29 11.09 20.50
C ARG A 52 -2.43 11.89 19.89
N ASN A 53 -2.29 12.23 18.61
CA ASN A 53 -3.26 13.00 17.83
C ASN A 53 -3.01 12.83 16.33
N LYS A 54 -3.89 13.41 15.51
CA LYS A 54 -3.82 13.35 14.04
C LYS A 54 -2.47 13.86 13.48
N ALA A 55 -1.90 14.93 14.01
CA ALA A 55 -0.62 15.46 13.54
C ALA A 55 0.55 14.50 13.85
N ASP A 56 0.57 13.87 15.02
CA ASP A 56 1.58 12.86 15.38
C ASP A 56 1.45 11.61 14.50
N PHE A 57 0.21 11.24 14.12
CA PHE A 57 -0.04 10.14 13.19
C PHE A 57 0.61 10.40 11.83
N TYR A 58 0.34 11.56 11.21
CA TYR A 58 0.94 11.89 9.91
C TYR A 58 2.46 11.98 9.98
N ARG A 59 3.02 12.59 11.00
CA ARG A 59 4.47 12.64 11.20
C ARG A 59 5.11 11.24 11.26
N ARG A 60 4.47 10.29 11.94
CA ARG A 60 4.93 8.89 12.02
C ARG A 60 4.73 8.16 10.69
N LEU A 61 3.60 8.38 10.02
CA LEU A 61 3.32 7.81 8.71
C LEU A 61 4.35 8.27 7.69
N ASP A 62 4.63 9.57 7.61
CA ASP A 62 5.63 10.12 6.70
C ASP A 62 7.01 9.51 6.94
N HIS A 63 7.42 9.39 8.20
CA HIS A 63 8.69 8.74 8.54
C HIS A 63 8.74 7.29 8.06
N MET A 64 7.66 6.52 8.21
CA MET A 64 7.60 5.14 7.71
C MET A 64 7.58 5.07 6.19
N MET A 65 6.90 6.01 5.53
CA MET A 65 6.90 6.12 4.07
C MET A 65 8.28 6.46 3.52
N ASP A 66 9.01 7.37 4.17
CA ASP A 66 10.39 7.71 3.79
C ASP A 66 11.33 6.49 3.88
N ILE A 67 11.22 5.72 4.95
CA ILE A 67 11.97 4.47 5.10
C ILE A 67 11.60 3.47 4.01
N ALA A 68 10.31 3.30 3.72
CA ALA A 68 9.80 2.41 2.69
C ALA A 68 10.30 2.80 1.30
N ALA A 69 10.18 4.09 0.94
CA ALA A 69 10.63 4.61 -0.34
C ALA A 69 12.13 4.44 -0.55
N ARG A 70 12.93 4.77 0.48
CA ARG A 70 14.39 4.57 0.46
C ARG A 70 14.77 3.10 0.36
N SER A 71 14.10 2.21 1.08
CA SER A 71 14.32 0.76 1.01
C SER A 71 14.06 0.21 -0.39
N LEU A 72 12.96 0.64 -1.02
CA LEU A 72 12.60 0.25 -2.38
C LEU A 72 13.60 0.80 -3.41
N LYS A 73 14.08 2.04 -3.22
CA LYS A 73 15.14 2.62 -4.06
C LYS A 73 16.43 1.79 -4.00
N ILE A 74 16.91 1.47 -2.80
CA ILE A 74 18.10 0.61 -2.61
C ILE A 74 17.90 -0.75 -3.28
N LYS A 75 16.72 -1.37 -3.10
CA LYS A 75 16.40 -2.65 -3.74
C LYS A 75 16.44 -2.54 -5.25
N ARG A 76 15.84 -1.49 -5.83
CA ARG A 76 15.84 -1.23 -7.28
C ARG A 76 17.27 -1.13 -7.81
N ASP A 77 18.12 -0.36 -7.16
CA ASP A 77 19.50 -0.16 -7.57
C ASP A 77 20.29 -1.48 -7.56
N VAL A 78 20.09 -2.29 -6.49
CA VAL A 78 20.74 -3.62 -6.37
C VAL A 78 20.27 -4.55 -7.50
N ILE A 79 18.96 -4.72 -7.71
CA ILE A 79 18.46 -5.65 -8.72
C ILE A 79 18.78 -5.17 -10.15
N SER A 80 18.84 -3.86 -10.39
CA SER A 80 19.24 -3.31 -11.69
C SER A 80 20.70 -3.61 -11.98
N ARG A 81 21.59 -3.45 -11.01
CA ARG A 81 22.99 -3.85 -11.13
C ARG A 81 23.14 -5.35 -11.40
N LEU A 82 22.42 -6.19 -10.64
CA LEU A 82 22.45 -7.65 -10.85
C LEU A 82 21.89 -8.07 -12.23
N LEU A 83 20.93 -7.31 -12.77
CA LEU A 83 20.44 -7.51 -14.14
C LEU A 83 21.53 -7.22 -15.16
N GLU A 84 22.30 -6.13 -14.99
CA GLU A 84 23.43 -5.80 -15.87
C GLU A 84 24.55 -6.83 -15.79
N GLU A 85 24.84 -7.34 -14.60
CA GLU A 85 25.81 -8.42 -14.35
C GLU A 85 25.37 -9.79 -14.89
N GLY A 86 24.12 -9.91 -15.40
CA GLY A 86 23.60 -11.12 -16.06
C GLY A 86 22.98 -12.16 -15.10
N LEU A 87 22.71 -11.82 -13.83
CA LEU A 87 22.08 -12.74 -12.90
C LEU A 87 20.60 -13.04 -13.25
N TYR A 88 19.97 -12.20 -14.07
CA TYR A 88 18.57 -12.38 -14.51
C TYR A 88 18.50 -12.51 -16.04
N PRO A 89 19.03 -13.61 -16.64
CA PRO A 89 19.16 -13.71 -18.12
C PRO A 89 17.82 -13.66 -18.84
N TYR A 90 16.78 -14.26 -18.30
CA TYR A 90 15.45 -14.21 -18.90
C TYR A 90 14.82 -12.83 -18.77
N THR A 91 14.92 -12.20 -17.59
CA THR A 91 14.44 -10.83 -17.38
C THR A 91 15.15 -9.84 -18.30
N LYS A 92 16.48 -9.94 -18.44
CA LYS A 92 17.26 -9.10 -19.35
C LYS A 92 16.82 -9.28 -20.79
N ARG A 93 16.57 -10.53 -21.22
CA ARG A 93 16.15 -10.83 -22.60
C ARG A 93 14.74 -10.31 -22.91
N TYR A 94 13.79 -10.46 -22.01
CA TYR A 94 12.38 -10.17 -22.30
C TYR A 94 11.91 -8.78 -21.84
N LEU A 95 12.47 -8.25 -20.77
CA LEU A 95 12.09 -6.94 -20.20
C LEU A 95 13.13 -5.85 -20.45
N GLY A 96 14.39 -6.22 -20.65
CA GLY A 96 15.51 -5.29 -20.86
C GLY A 96 15.94 -4.52 -19.63
N SER A 97 14.99 -3.90 -18.91
CA SER A 97 15.23 -3.10 -17.71
C SER A 97 14.04 -3.14 -16.75
N PHE A 98 14.23 -2.58 -15.54
CA PHE A 98 13.16 -2.39 -14.55
C PHE A 98 12.55 -0.98 -14.57
N SER A 99 12.80 -0.18 -15.62
CA SER A 99 12.35 1.23 -15.69
C SER A 99 10.82 1.38 -15.58
N ASN A 100 10.05 0.42 -16.11
CA ASN A 100 8.59 0.42 -16.07
C ASN A 100 8.00 -0.36 -14.89
N HIS A 101 8.84 -0.77 -13.93
CA HIS A 101 8.38 -1.48 -12.74
C HIS A 101 8.14 -0.51 -11.59
N PHE A 102 7.10 -0.78 -10.81
CA PHE A 102 6.74 0.05 -9.67
C PHE A 102 7.52 -0.33 -8.41
N SER A 103 7.86 0.67 -7.63
CA SER A 103 8.18 0.56 -6.21
C SER A 103 6.87 0.71 -5.45
N THR A 104 6.38 -0.36 -4.82
CA THR A 104 5.02 -0.42 -4.28
C THR A 104 5.05 -0.21 -2.77
N ILE A 105 4.25 0.73 -2.29
CA ILE A 105 3.98 0.91 -0.86
C ILE A 105 2.53 0.52 -0.62
N GLY A 106 2.30 -0.41 0.28
CA GLY A 106 0.98 -0.88 0.68
C GLY A 106 0.66 -0.56 2.13
N LEU A 107 -0.57 -0.81 2.54
CA LEU A 107 -1.04 -0.61 3.91
C LEU A 107 -1.98 -1.71 4.35
N ILE A 108 -2.06 -1.91 5.66
CA ILE A 108 -3.02 -2.83 6.29
C ILE A 108 -3.71 -2.16 7.48
N GLY A 109 -4.91 -2.61 7.79
CA GLY A 109 -5.57 -2.35 9.06
C GLY A 109 -6.21 -0.98 9.21
N MET A 110 -6.72 -0.35 8.15
CA MET A 110 -7.40 0.95 8.31
C MET A 110 -8.64 0.85 9.20
N ASN A 111 -9.30 -0.32 9.24
CA ASN A 111 -10.37 -0.56 10.20
C ASN A 111 -9.87 -0.43 11.65
N GLU A 112 -8.75 -1.07 11.98
CA GLU A 112 -8.15 -1.03 13.31
C GLU A 112 -7.46 0.31 13.61
N VAL A 113 -7.13 1.12 12.59
CA VAL A 113 -6.73 2.52 12.81
C VAL A 113 -7.82 3.28 13.53
N GLY A 114 -9.09 3.15 13.08
CA GLY A 114 -10.22 3.79 13.72
C GLY A 114 -10.36 3.41 15.18
N LEU A 115 -10.18 2.13 15.49
CA LEU A 115 -10.30 1.60 16.86
C LEU A 115 -9.14 2.00 17.79
N ASN A 116 -7.93 2.21 17.25
CA ASN A 116 -6.72 2.51 18.01
C ASN A 116 -6.39 4.00 18.08
N ALA A 117 -6.94 4.81 17.19
CA ALA A 117 -6.73 6.25 17.19
C ALA A 117 -7.59 6.92 18.25
N VAL A 118 -6.96 7.48 19.29
CA VAL A 118 -7.65 8.11 20.45
C VAL A 118 -8.61 9.25 20.06
N TRP A 119 -8.46 9.82 18.85
CA TRP A 119 -9.31 10.90 18.33
C TRP A 119 -10.47 10.39 17.47
N LEU A 120 -10.50 9.09 17.14
CA LEU A 120 -11.58 8.43 16.38
C LEU A 120 -12.44 7.57 17.30
N GLY A 121 -11.89 6.46 17.79
CA GLY A 121 -12.54 5.54 18.72
C GLY A 121 -13.58 4.60 18.09
N GLU A 122 -13.77 4.67 16.76
CA GLU A 122 -14.76 3.94 15.99
C GLU A 122 -14.11 3.25 14.80
N ASP A 123 -14.65 2.11 14.38
CA ASP A 123 -14.14 1.35 13.24
C ASP A 123 -14.50 2.01 11.89
N LEU A 124 -14.14 1.35 10.79
CA LEU A 124 -14.34 1.89 9.43
C LEU A 124 -15.82 1.94 8.99
N SER A 125 -16.74 1.35 9.75
CA SER A 125 -18.17 1.50 9.50
C SER A 125 -18.68 2.91 9.82
N HIS A 126 -17.90 3.70 10.59
CA HIS A 126 -18.30 5.03 11.04
C HIS A 126 -17.83 6.13 10.05
N PRO A 127 -18.71 7.08 9.66
CA PRO A 127 -18.39 8.12 8.66
C PRO A 127 -17.14 8.93 8.97
N LYS A 128 -16.87 9.24 10.25
CA LYS A 128 -15.68 9.97 10.68
C LYS A 128 -14.38 9.19 10.38
N THR A 129 -14.40 7.87 10.56
CA THR A 129 -13.25 7.01 10.26
C THR A 129 -13.07 6.82 8.76
N GLN A 130 -14.16 6.76 7.99
CA GLN A 130 -14.14 6.72 6.53
C GLN A 130 -13.51 7.99 5.96
N GLU A 131 -13.94 9.17 6.44
CA GLU A 131 -13.35 10.45 6.01
C GLU A 131 -11.85 10.52 6.32
N PHE A 132 -11.47 10.15 7.54
CA PHE A 132 -10.07 10.08 7.92
C PHE A 132 -9.27 9.11 7.03
N THR A 133 -9.85 7.96 6.68
CA THR A 133 -9.22 7.00 5.77
C THR A 133 -8.99 7.59 4.39
N LYS A 134 -9.99 8.29 3.82
CA LYS A 134 -9.85 9.01 2.54
C LYS A 134 -8.74 10.06 2.58
N GLU A 135 -8.66 10.83 3.68
CA GLU A 135 -7.58 11.81 3.87
C GLU A 135 -6.20 11.13 3.92
N VAL A 136 -6.07 10.02 4.66
CA VAL A 136 -4.81 9.27 4.77
C VAL A 136 -4.38 8.71 3.42
N LEU A 137 -5.30 8.10 2.66
CA LEU A 137 -4.99 7.55 1.34
C LEU A 137 -4.57 8.65 0.35
N ASN A 138 -5.21 9.81 0.37
CA ASN A 138 -4.83 10.96 -0.45
C ASN A 138 -3.46 11.49 -0.06
N HIS A 139 -3.18 11.67 1.23
CA HIS A 139 -1.88 12.06 1.73
C HIS A 139 -0.78 11.10 1.28
N MET A 140 -1.00 9.79 1.41
CA MET A 140 -0.04 8.79 0.92
C MET A 140 0.20 8.90 -0.58
N ARG A 141 -0.85 9.14 -1.39
CA ARG A 141 -0.72 9.33 -2.84
C ARG A 141 0.11 10.57 -3.19
N GLU A 142 -0.10 11.69 -2.50
CA GLU A 142 0.69 12.92 -2.66
C GLU A 142 2.17 12.64 -2.33
N ARG A 143 2.46 11.96 -1.23
CA ARG A 143 3.83 11.55 -0.87
C ARG A 143 4.49 10.67 -1.92
N LEU A 144 3.73 9.77 -2.56
CA LEU A 144 4.27 8.94 -3.65
C LEU A 144 4.65 9.76 -4.88
N VAL A 145 3.92 10.84 -5.19
CA VAL A 145 4.30 11.78 -6.28
C VAL A 145 5.62 12.46 -5.94
N GLU A 146 5.82 12.92 -4.71
CA GLU A 146 7.09 13.51 -4.27
C GLU A 146 8.25 12.52 -4.40
N TYR A 147 8.06 11.23 -4.05
CA TYR A 147 9.09 10.21 -4.23
C TYR A 147 9.40 9.93 -5.71
N GLN A 148 8.38 9.98 -6.59
CA GLN A 148 8.61 9.86 -8.03
C GLN A 148 9.47 11.01 -8.56
N GLU A 149 9.22 12.25 -8.10
CA GLU A 149 10.03 13.42 -8.45
C GLU A 149 11.45 13.32 -7.89
N GLN A 150 11.59 12.89 -6.63
CA GLN A 150 12.87 12.79 -5.94
C GLN A 150 13.79 11.72 -6.51
N TYR A 151 13.25 10.53 -6.82
CA TYR A 151 14.04 9.36 -7.22
C TYR A 151 14.01 9.08 -8.73
N GLY A 152 13.10 9.68 -9.48
CA GLY A 152 12.91 9.44 -10.92
C GLY A 152 12.31 8.06 -11.25
N ASP A 153 11.85 7.32 -10.23
CA ASP A 153 11.30 5.96 -10.34
C ASP A 153 9.77 5.98 -10.24
N LEU A 154 9.12 4.90 -10.70
CA LEU A 154 7.67 4.74 -10.55
C LEU A 154 7.33 4.24 -9.15
N TYR A 155 6.41 4.93 -8.49
CA TYR A 155 5.83 4.53 -7.21
C TYR A 155 4.32 4.37 -7.32
N ASN A 156 3.74 3.43 -6.58
CA ASN A 156 2.29 3.27 -6.47
C ASN A 156 1.85 2.86 -5.06
N LEU A 157 0.60 3.18 -4.74
CA LEU A 157 -0.07 2.72 -3.54
C LEU A 157 -0.83 1.43 -3.84
N GLU A 158 -0.75 0.46 -2.94
CA GLU A 158 -1.44 -0.82 -3.07
C GLU A 158 -2.34 -1.12 -1.88
N ALA A 159 -3.54 -1.61 -2.18
CA ALA A 159 -4.40 -2.29 -1.22
C ALA A 159 -3.85 -3.70 -1.00
N THR A 160 -2.87 -3.85 -0.10
CA THR A 160 -2.12 -5.09 0.06
C THR A 160 -2.99 -6.22 0.60
N PRO A 161 -3.12 -7.37 -0.11
CA PRO A 161 -3.76 -8.57 0.41
C PRO A 161 -2.76 -9.35 1.28
N ALA A 162 -2.38 -8.82 2.42
CA ALA A 162 -1.24 -9.29 3.20
C ALA A 162 -1.63 -10.32 4.27
N GLU A 163 -2.37 -11.38 3.92
CA GLU A 163 -3.00 -12.35 4.82
C GLU A 163 -2.07 -12.85 5.95
N SER A 164 -0.91 -13.44 5.63
CA SER A 164 0.05 -13.90 6.64
C SER A 164 0.73 -12.73 7.40
N THR A 165 0.91 -11.61 6.74
CA THR A 165 1.54 -10.42 7.33
C THR A 165 0.60 -9.74 8.31
N THR A 166 -0.71 -9.71 8.03
CA THR A 166 -1.73 -9.14 8.95
C THR A 166 -1.76 -9.88 10.27
N TYR A 167 -1.74 -11.22 10.23
CA TYR A 167 -1.62 -12.04 11.43
C TYR A 167 -0.32 -11.78 12.18
N ARG A 168 0.81 -11.87 11.48
CA ARG A 168 2.14 -11.74 12.11
C ARG A 168 2.32 -10.39 12.80
N LEU A 169 1.91 -9.30 12.15
CA LEU A 169 2.03 -7.96 12.72
C LEU A 169 1.08 -7.77 13.90
N ALA A 170 -0.16 -8.24 13.82
CA ALA A 170 -1.10 -8.17 14.92
C ALA A 170 -0.64 -8.98 16.14
N LYS A 171 -0.10 -10.19 15.91
CA LYS A 171 0.47 -11.03 16.97
C LYS A 171 1.61 -10.30 17.71
N HIS A 172 2.60 -9.79 16.98
CA HIS A 172 3.72 -9.06 17.58
C HIS A 172 3.29 -7.78 18.30
N ASP A 173 2.26 -7.11 17.78
CA ASP A 173 1.72 -5.92 18.42
C ASP A 173 1.03 -6.26 19.73
N ARG A 174 0.20 -7.30 19.78
CA ARG A 174 -0.46 -7.75 21.03
C ARG A 174 0.53 -8.28 22.08
N GLU A 175 1.59 -8.94 21.66
CA GLU A 175 2.68 -9.36 22.56
C GLU A 175 3.35 -8.15 23.23
N ARG A 176 3.49 -7.04 22.51
CA ARG A 176 4.15 -5.83 23.00
C ARG A 176 3.21 -4.85 23.70
N TRP A 177 1.98 -4.78 23.22
CA TRP A 177 0.91 -3.90 23.72
C TRP A 177 -0.39 -4.69 23.81
N PRO A 178 -0.67 -5.33 24.96
CA PRO A 178 -1.83 -6.21 25.12
C PRO A 178 -3.19 -5.54 24.90
N ASP A 179 -3.27 -4.23 25.04
CA ASP A 179 -4.48 -3.40 24.87
C ASP A 179 -4.70 -2.88 23.44
N ILE A 180 -3.74 -3.13 22.51
CA ILE A 180 -3.93 -2.76 21.10
C ILE A 180 -5.10 -3.53 20.49
N LYS A 181 -5.98 -2.81 19.78
CA LYS A 181 -7.15 -3.40 19.16
C LYS A 181 -6.76 -4.09 17.85
N THR A 182 -7.21 -5.33 17.72
CA THR A 182 -7.04 -6.16 16.51
C THR A 182 -8.40 -6.67 16.06
N ALA A 183 -8.54 -7.11 14.83
CA ALA A 183 -9.69 -7.89 14.39
C ALA A 183 -9.67 -9.29 15.04
N GLY A 184 -10.82 -9.95 15.01
CA GLY A 184 -11.05 -11.23 15.70
C GLY A 184 -11.75 -11.05 17.04
N LYS A 185 -12.43 -12.12 17.48
CA LYS A 185 -13.09 -12.16 18.80
C LYS A 185 -12.04 -12.40 19.91
N GLU A 186 -12.41 -12.09 21.12
CA GLU A 186 -11.55 -12.38 22.27
C GLU A 186 -11.27 -13.89 22.38
N GLY A 187 -9.98 -14.26 22.43
CA GLY A 187 -9.54 -15.66 22.39
C GLY A 187 -9.18 -16.21 21.02
N ASP A 188 -9.58 -15.53 19.94
CA ASP A 188 -9.21 -15.93 18.59
C ASP A 188 -7.80 -15.46 18.19
N THR A 189 -7.31 -16.02 17.07
CA THR A 189 -6.06 -15.58 16.45
C THR A 189 -6.14 -14.11 16.04
N PRO A 190 -5.27 -13.23 16.56
CA PRO A 190 -5.32 -11.82 16.22
C PRO A 190 -4.87 -11.59 14.78
N TYR A 191 -5.55 -10.67 14.07
CA TYR A 191 -5.14 -10.20 12.75
C TYR A 191 -5.55 -8.73 12.57
N TYR A 192 -5.02 -8.10 11.53
CA TYR A 192 -5.50 -6.81 11.04
C TYR A 192 -6.27 -7.01 9.73
N THR A 193 -7.27 -6.18 9.47
CA THR A 193 -7.98 -6.21 8.19
C THR A 193 -7.04 -5.83 7.04
N ASN A 194 -7.31 -6.39 5.86
CA ASN A 194 -6.56 -6.05 4.66
C ASN A 194 -6.85 -4.60 4.26
N SER A 195 -5.79 -3.82 4.02
CA SER A 195 -5.90 -2.46 3.49
C SER A 195 -6.96 -1.59 4.19
N SER A 196 -7.91 -1.06 3.42
CA SER A 196 -9.08 -0.28 3.85
C SER A 196 -10.40 -1.06 3.69
N HIS A 197 -10.35 -2.39 3.83
CA HIS A 197 -11.56 -3.21 3.73
C HIS A 197 -12.48 -2.96 4.93
N LEU A 198 -13.76 -2.86 4.64
CA LEU A 198 -14.82 -2.82 5.65
C LEU A 198 -14.91 -4.13 6.44
N PRO A 199 -15.42 -4.11 7.67
CA PRO A 199 -15.83 -5.33 8.37
C PRO A 199 -16.79 -6.15 7.51
N VAL A 200 -16.65 -7.48 7.56
CA VAL A 200 -17.40 -8.41 6.69
C VAL A 200 -18.91 -8.26 6.84
N ASP A 201 -19.37 -7.92 8.02
CA ASP A 201 -20.81 -7.81 8.36
C ASP A 201 -21.33 -6.35 8.27
N TYR A 202 -20.60 -5.43 7.63
CA TYR A 202 -20.99 -4.01 7.59
C TYR A 202 -22.31 -3.77 6.84
N THR A 203 -22.48 -4.38 5.68
CA THR A 203 -23.69 -4.27 4.86
C THR A 203 -23.91 -5.52 4.02
N ALA A 204 -25.18 -5.83 3.73
CA ALA A 204 -25.56 -6.85 2.76
C ALA A 204 -25.69 -6.26 1.35
N ASP A 205 -25.66 -4.93 1.18
CA ASP A 205 -25.78 -4.24 -0.09
C ASP A 205 -24.39 -3.96 -0.67
N ILE A 206 -24.15 -4.47 -1.88
CA ILE A 206 -22.86 -4.27 -2.58
C ILE A 206 -22.63 -2.81 -2.98
N PHE A 207 -23.68 -2.04 -3.24
CA PHE A 207 -23.55 -0.63 -3.62
C PHE A 207 -23.12 0.21 -2.43
N ASP A 208 -23.71 -0.02 -1.25
CA ASP A 208 -23.28 0.62 -0.01
C ASP A 208 -21.81 0.34 0.29
N ALA A 209 -21.35 -0.92 0.05
CA ALA A 209 -19.97 -1.32 0.27
C ALA A 209 -18.98 -0.71 -0.74
N LEU A 210 -19.44 -0.32 -1.92
CA LEU A 210 -18.61 0.29 -2.98
C LEU A 210 -18.54 1.83 -2.86
N ASP A 211 -19.51 2.46 -2.21
CA ASP A 211 -19.58 3.91 -2.04
C ASP A 211 -18.68 4.43 -0.89
N ILE A 212 -18.16 3.53 -0.07
CA ILE A 212 -17.27 3.79 1.05
C ILE A 212 -15.81 3.58 0.66
#